data_fc9cab24cd7276f4e8f2d5642dd18f13
#
_entry.id   fc9cab24cd7276f4e8f2d5642dd18f13
#
_cell.length_a   1.000
_cell.length_b   1.000
_cell.length_c   1.000
_cell.angle_alpha   90.00
_cell.angle_beta   90.00
_cell.angle_gamma   90.00
#
_symmetry.space_group_name_H-M   'P 1'
#
loop_
_entity.id
_entity.type
_entity.pdbx_description
1 polymer ?
#
loop_
_entity_poly.entity_id
_entity_poly.type
_entity_poly.pdbx_seq_one_letter_code
_entity_poly.pdbx_strand_id
1 'polypeptide(L)'
;MKTHMNLKVSPWQSLKTRLTLFTLAIFLAGVWALSLYATRLLQSDMEKLLGEQQFQTVSLVASQINEELQVRQEWLVQIAQKIDAPMVADPAALQVYLNQRMVLLQMFNGGVFATGVEGTAIADVPLSAGRIGTNYMDRESVSISLKEGKTLIGRPAMGKKLGAPIFSIVTPIRDGAGMVIGTLVGTINLGLPNFLDKITQSHYGKTGGYLLTAPQYRLIVTASEKSRIMQALPPAGVNSMLDRYMQGFEGYGVSVNSRGVEELTAAKGIPVTGWFMGAVVPTSEAFAPVVAMQQRMLLATLLLTLLTGTLIWWVLKRQLAPLMATTDAMIALADSGQIPQPLSSTDKGEIGQLVAGFNRILEKSVQRENSLQASESFKDTVLNSLEAEIAVIDRHGVIQAVNARWQHFSVDNSQEPGKPAQHTDIGTNYLEVCRAGSDANAEGALAARMGLQAVLDGSLPSYNCEYPCDSPTQQRWFAMIALPLGNGGTA
;
A
#
# COMPACT_ATOMS: atom_id res chain seq x y z
N MET A 1 -33.35 43.31 -12.59
CA MET A 1 -33.00 42.36 -11.51
C MET A 1 -32.21 41.22 -12.16
N LYS A 2 -30.87 41.35 -12.25
CA LYS A 2 -29.99 40.31 -12.84
C LYS A 2 -29.49 39.42 -11.73
N THR A 3 -30.00 38.20 -11.69
CA THR A 3 -29.59 37.13 -10.76
C THR A 3 -28.18 36.67 -11.16
N HIS A 4 -27.16 37.12 -10.46
CA HIS A 4 -25.82 36.58 -10.57
C HIS A 4 -25.84 35.14 -10.08
N MET A 5 -25.89 34.20 -10.98
CA MET A 5 -25.71 32.76 -10.69
C MET A 5 -24.21 32.54 -10.44
N ASN A 6 -23.82 32.66 -9.18
CA ASN A 6 -22.48 32.34 -8.71
C ASN A 6 -22.29 30.81 -8.77
N LEU A 7 -21.89 30.26 -9.91
CA LEU A 7 -21.53 28.87 -10.11
C LEU A 7 -20.18 28.59 -9.38
N LYS A 8 -20.22 28.60 -8.03
CA LYS A 8 -19.14 28.00 -7.25
C LYS A 8 -19.20 26.49 -7.49
N VAL A 9 -18.42 26.00 -8.45
CA VAL A 9 -18.22 24.57 -8.65
C VAL A 9 -17.67 24.00 -7.34
N SER A 10 -18.41 23.07 -6.74
CA SER A 10 -17.95 22.38 -5.53
C SER A 10 -16.55 21.80 -5.79
N PRO A 11 -15.59 21.91 -4.86
CA PRO A 11 -14.24 21.39 -5.04
C PRO A 11 -14.22 19.89 -5.43
N TRP A 12 -15.25 19.13 -5.04
CA TRP A 12 -15.45 17.72 -5.41
C TRP A 12 -15.89 17.49 -6.86
N GLN A 13 -16.41 18.51 -7.54
CA GLN A 13 -16.86 18.44 -8.94
C GLN A 13 -15.77 18.87 -9.92
N SER A 14 -14.67 19.44 -9.42
CA SER A 14 -13.53 19.83 -10.24
C SER A 14 -12.88 18.60 -10.86
N LEU A 15 -12.71 18.61 -12.18
CA LEU A 15 -12.00 17.58 -12.96
C LEU A 15 -10.61 17.31 -12.36
N LYS A 16 -9.93 18.36 -11.92
CA LYS A 16 -8.66 18.32 -11.22
C LYS A 16 -8.71 17.42 -9.98
N THR A 17 -9.67 17.67 -9.09
CA THR A 17 -9.80 16.93 -7.84
C THR A 17 -10.14 15.46 -8.10
N ARG A 18 -11.04 15.18 -9.04
CA ARG A 18 -11.41 13.81 -9.42
C ARG A 18 -10.25 13.04 -10.02
N LEU A 19 -9.52 13.63 -10.96
CA LEU A 19 -8.36 13.00 -11.59
C LEU A 19 -7.24 12.73 -10.59
N THR A 20 -6.96 13.71 -9.71
CA THR A 20 -5.96 13.56 -8.65
C THR A 20 -6.33 12.46 -7.67
N LEU A 21 -7.58 12.43 -7.21
CA LEU A 21 -8.05 11.41 -6.27
C LEU A 21 -8.06 10.02 -6.92
N PHE A 22 -8.45 9.90 -8.17
CA PHE A 22 -8.51 8.63 -8.88
C PHE A 22 -7.10 8.05 -9.12
N THR A 23 -6.16 8.86 -9.63
CA THR A 23 -4.77 8.43 -9.85
C THR A 23 -4.08 8.09 -8.52
N LEU A 24 -4.31 8.90 -7.49
CA LEU A 24 -3.78 8.66 -6.14
C LEU A 24 -4.35 7.37 -5.55
N ALA A 25 -5.66 7.14 -5.67
CA ALA A 25 -6.32 5.94 -5.15
C ALA A 25 -5.79 4.66 -5.81
N ILE A 26 -5.63 4.63 -7.14
CA ILE A 26 -5.07 3.48 -7.86
C ILE A 26 -3.62 3.22 -7.42
N PHE A 27 -2.82 4.27 -7.34
CA PHE A 27 -1.42 4.14 -6.91
C PHE A 27 -1.31 3.63 -5.48
N LEU A 28 -2.09 4.21 -4.55
CA LEU A 28 -2.13 3.76 -3.16
C LEU A 28 -2.58 2.30 -3.03
N ALA A 29 -3.66 1.94 -3.73
CA ALA A 29 -4.14 0.56 -3.73
C ALA A 29 -3.07 -0.41 -4.23
N GLY A 30 -2.33 -0.07 -5.30
CA GLY A 30 -1.24 -0.88 -5.84
C GLY A 30 -0.07 -1.03 -4.86
N VAL A 31 0.40 0.06 -4.26
CA VAL A 31 1.51 0.05 -3.29
C VAL A 31 1.17 -0.75 -2.04
N TRP A 32 -0.03 -0.55 -1.49
CA TRP A 32 -0.46 -1.28 -0.30
C TRP A 32 -0.73 -2.76 -0.58
N ALA A 33 -1.34 -3.09 -1.73
CA ALA A 33 -1.53 -4.48 -2.15
C ALA A 33 -0.19 -5.22 -2.31
N LEU A 34 0.79 -4.59 -2.96
CA LEU A 34 2.13 -5.15 -3.12
C LEU A 34 2.84 -5.31 -1.76
N SER A 35 2.74 -4.31 -0.88
CA SER A 35 3.33 -4.35 0.46
C SER A 35 2.73 -5.48 1.31
N LEU A 36 1.41 -5.65 1.30
CA LEU A 36 0.73 -6.72 2.01
C LEU A 36 1.09 -8.10 1.45
N TYR A 37 1.15 -8.23 0.12
CA TYR A 37 1.58 -9.46 -0.54
C TYR A 37 3.01 -9.84 -0.16
N ALA A 38 3.95 -8.89 -0.27
CA ALA A 38 5.36 -9.11 0.10
C ALA A 38 5.51 -9.48 1.58
N THR A 39 4.74 -8.84 2.47
CA THR A 39 4.76 -9.15 3.92
C THR A 39 4.29 -10.58 4.20
N ARG A 40 3.20 -11.03 3.56
CA ARG A 40 2.70 -12.40 3.72
C ARG A 40 3.66 -13.44 3.17
N LEU A 41 4.22 -13.19 1.99
CA LEU A 41 5.21 -14.08 1.36
C LEU A 41 6.44 -14.23 2.26
N LEU A 42 6.99 -13.11 2.73
CA LEU A 42 8.15 -13.10 3.62
C LEU A 42 7.89 -13.86 4.91
N GLN A 43 6.71 -13.70 5.52
CA GLN A 43 6.35 -14.42 6.75
C GLN A 43 6.33 -15.93 6.52
N SER A 44 5.70 -16.40 5.45
CA SER A 44 5.63 -17.82 5.10
C SER A 44 7.00 -18.42 4.82
N ASP A 45 7.82 -17.70 4.05
CA ASP A 45 9.17 -18.17 3.69
C ASP A 45 10.10 -18.21 4.91
N MET A 46 10.00 -17.22 5.80
CA MET A 46 10.80 -17.18 7.02
C MET A 46 10.38 -18.23 8.03
N GLU A 47 9.08 -18.52 8.18
CA GLU A 47 8.59 -19.62 9.03
C GLU A 47 9.17 -20.95 8.56
N LYS A 48 9.12 -21.21 7.26
CA LYS A 48 9.70 -22.41 6.65
C LYS A 48 11.22 -22.48 6.86
N LEU A 49 11.93 -21.41 6.58
CA LEU A 49 13.38 -21.34 6.73
C LEU A 49 13.84 -21.58 8.17
N LEU A 50 13.19 -20.91 9.13
CA LEU A 50 13.52 -21.06 10.55
C LEU A 50 13.17 -22.45 11.07
N GLY A 51 12.05 -23.02 10.62
CA GLY A 51 11.66 -24.37 10.95
C GLY A 51 12.62 -25.44 10.42
N GLU A 52 13.03 -25.30 9.16
CA GLU A 52 14.04 -26.17 8.54
C GLU A 52 15.40 -26.06 9.26
N GLN A 53 15.83 -24.85 9.56
CA GLN A 53 17.08 -24.63 10.30
C GLN A 53 17.05 -25.25 11.69
N GLN A 54 15.93 -25.10 12.40
CA GLN A 54 15.75 -25.73 13.71
C GLN A 54 15.77 -27.24 13.60
N PHE A 55 15.09 -27.82 12.61
CA PHE A 55 15.07 -29.25 12.37
C PHE A 55 16.46 -29.80 12.03
N GLN A 56 17.26 -29.11 11.21
CA GLN A 56 18.63 -29.51 10.91
C GLN A 56 19.50 -29.53 12.17
N THR A 57 19.35 -28.50 13.01
CA THR A 57 20.10 -28.44 14.29
C THR A 57 19.72 -29.60 15.21
N VAL A 58 18.41 -29.86 15.36
CA VAL A 58 17.90 -30.98 16.17
C VAL A 58 18.35 -32.32 15.61
N SER A 59 18.39 -32.47 14.29
CA SER A 59 18.85 -33.69 13.62
C SER A 59 20.32 -33.98 13.90
N LEU A 60 21.18 -32.96 13.88
CA LEU A 60 22.58 -33.09 14.25
C LEU A 60 22.72 -33.54 15.71
N VAL A 61 22.02 -32.89 16.62
CA VAL A 61 22.03 -33.21 18.04
C VAL A 61 21.52 -34.64 18.31
N ALA A 62 20.44 -35.03 17.66
CA ALA A 62 19.89 -36.42 17.78
C ALA A 62 20.89 -37.44 17.28
N SER A 63 21.61 -37.17 16.18
CA SER A 63 22.66 -38.05 15.65
C SER A 63 23.82 -38.22 16.64
N GLN A 64 24.27 -37.14 17.24
CA GLN A 64 25.33 -37.15 18.25
C GLN A 64 24.94 -37.96 19.48
N ILE A 65 23.68 -37.80 19.98
CA ILE A 65 23.17 -38.58 21.10
C ILE A 65 23.12 -40.06 20.72
N ASN A 66 22.64 -40.39 19.53
CA ASN A 66 22.55 -41.77 19.05
C ASN A 66 23.95 -42.43 19.00
N GLU A 67 24.92 -41.73 18.45
CA GLU A 67 26.32 -42.23 18.39
C GLU A 67 26.93 -42.41 19.80
N GLU A 68 26.75 -41.47 20.71
CA GLU A 68 27.22 -41.55 22.08
C GLU A 68 26.60 -42.74 22.86
N LEU A 69 25.30 -43.01 22.62
CA LEU A 69 24.62 -44.16 23.22
C LEU A 69 25.08 -45.47 22.62
N GLN A 70 25.30 -45.54 21.28
CA GLN A 70 25.82 -46.72 20.61
C GLN A 70 27.23 -47.05 21.09
N VAL A 71 28.12 -46.09 21.19
CA VAL A 71 29.47 -46.26 21.70
C VAL A 71 29.45 -46.85 23.14
N ARG A 72 28.62 -46.30 24.02
CA ARG A 72 28.49 -46.82 25.39
C ARG A 72 27.94 -48.23 25.43
N GLN A 73 27.00 -48.55 24.58
CA GLN A 73 26.42 -49.88 24.45
C GLN A 73 27.49 -50.89 23.97
N GLU A 74 28.22 -50.55 22.96
CA GLU A 74 29.32 -51.38 22.41
C GLU A 74 30.42 -51.65 23.45
N TRP A 75 30.86 -50.59 24.16
CA TRP A 75 31.85 -50.76 25.24
C TRP A 75 31.31 -51.69 26.34
N LEU A 76 30.06 -51.56 26.74
CA LEU A 76 29.47 -52.39 27.76
C LEU A 76 29.38 -53.86 27.31
N VAL A 77 28.99 -54.09 26.05
CA VAL A 77 28.98 -55.43 25.44
C VAL A 77 30.38 -56.06 25.39
N GLN A 78 31.40 -55.29 24.93
CA GLN A 78 32.77 -55.82 24.89
C GLN A 78 33.32 -56.21 26.26
N ILE A 79 32.96 -55.46 27.30
CA ILE A 79 33.38 -55.77 28.66
C ILE A 79 32.63 -57.00 29.17
N ALA A 80 31.27 -57.09 28.93
CA ALA A 80 30.46 -58.24 29.30
C ALA A 80 30.93 -59.53 28.66
N GLN A 81 31.39 -59.51 27.40
CA GLN A 81 31.93 -60.68 26.68
C GLN A 81 33.21 -61.24 27.30
N LYS A 82 33.92 -60.48 28.13
CA LYS A 82 35.15 -60.92 28.80
C LYS A 82 34.92 -61.40 30.23
N ILE A 83 33.66 -61.35 30.68
CA ILE A 83 33.25 -61.88 31.98
C ILE A 83 32.77 -63.32 31.76
N ASP A 84 33.43 -64.28 32.39
CA ASP A 84 33.13 -65.70 32.27
C ASP A 84 32.37 -66.25 33.53
N ALA A 85 31.94 -67.48 33.44
CA ALA A 85 31.17 -68.11 34.52
C ALA A 85 31.98 -68.22 35.85
N PRO A 86 33.30 -68.51 35.88
CA PRO A 86 34.10 -68.46 37.11
C PRO A 86 34.09 -67.06 37.78
N MET A 87 34.19 -65.95 36.99
CA MET A 87 34.11 -64.59 37.53
C MET A 87 32.72 -64.25 38.14
N VAL A 88 31.64 -64.71 37.51
CA VAL A 88 30.28 -64.54 38.07
C VAL A 88 30.05 -65.32 39.33
N ALA A 89 30.70 -66.54 39.44
CA ALA A 89 30.64 -67.36 40.64
C ALA A 89 31.50 -66.82 41.78
N ASP A 90 32.54 -66.02 41.51
CA ASP A 90 33.39 -65.32 42.50
C ASP A 90 33.14 -63.80 42.46
N PRO A 91 32.25 -63.23 43.24
CA PRO A 91 31.94 -61.81 43.28
C PRO A 91 33.16 -60.97 43.58
N ALA A 92 34.16 -61.46 44.34
CA ALA A 92 35.37 -60.67 44.65
C ALA A 92 36.31 -60.56 43.42
N ALA A 93 36.46 -61.61 42.63
CA ALA A 93 37.19 -61.60 41.37
C ALA A 93 36.52 -60.65 40.35
N LEU A 94 35.18 -60.73 40.25
CA LEU A 94 34.41 -59.85 39.36
C LEU A 94 34.53 -58.36 39.78
N GLN A 95 34.52 -58.10 41.11
CA GLN A 95 34.72 -56.75 41.65
C GLN A 95 36.08 -56.18 41.27
N VAL A 96 37.16 -56.95 41.42
CA VAL A 96 38.52 -56.55 41.03
C VAL A 96 38.59 -56.31 39.53
N TYR A 97 37.98 -57.19 38.71
CA TYR A 97 37.91 -57.04 37.25
C TYR A 97 37.24 -55.73 36.82
N LEU A 98 36.12 -55.38 37.42
CA LEU A 98 35.41 -54.14 37.09
C LEU A 98 36.17 -52.90 37.61
N ASN A 99 36.76 -52.93 38.80
CA ASN A 99 37.55 -51.80 39.37
C ASN A 99 38.77 -51.45 38.53
N GLN A 100 39.37 -52.41 37.84
CA GLN A 100 40.53 -52.14 36.95
C GLN A 100 40.18 -51.38 35.65
N ARG A 101 38.89 -51.17 35.41
CA ARG A 101 38.36 -50.56 34.18
C ARG A 101 37.85 -49.13 34.43
N MET A 102 38.79 -48.22 34.66
CA MET A 102 38.50 -46.79 34.94
C MET A 102 37.64 -46.14 33.83
N VAL A 103 37.71 -46.61 32.58
CA VAL A 103 36.91 -46.16 31.47
C VAL A 103 35.40 -46.27 31.72
N LEU A 104 35.00 -47.29 32.51
CA LEU A 104 33.58 -47.50 32.85
C LEU A 104 33.00 -46.30 33.63
N LEU A 105 33.76 -45.71 34.55
CA LEU A 105 33.33 -44.54 35.32
C LEU A 105 33.29 -43.25 34.49
N GLN A 106 34.11 -43.18 33.44
CA GLN A 106 34.09 -42.08 32.50
C GLN A 106 32.87 -42.15 31.56
N MET A 107 32.51 -43.38 31.16
CA MET A 107 31.36 -43.61 30.28
C MET A 107 30.02 -43.58 31.02
N PHE A 108 29.98 -44.05 32.28
CA PHE A 108 28.80 -44.25 33.10
C PHE A 108 28.95 -43.50 34.45
N ASN A 109 28.57 -42.21 34.46
CA ASN A 109 28.69 -41.36 35.64
C ASN A 109 27.88 -41.82 36.87
N GLY A 110 26.89 -42.68 36.69
CA GLY A 110 26.16 -43.39 37.72
C GLY A 110 26.79 -44.73 38.13
N GLY A 111 27.94 -45.11 37.49
CA GLY A 111 28.63 -46.33 37.76
C GLY A 111 28.12 -47.55 36.99
N VAL A 112 28.80 -48.67 37.20
CA VAL A 112 28.48 -49.96 36.56
C VAL A 112 28.38 -51.05 37.60
N PHE A 113 27.39 -51.93 37.48
CA PHE A 113 27.25 -53.11 38.34
C PHE A 113 26.89 -54.36 37.54
N ALA A 114 27.24 -55.53 38.10
CA ALA A 114 26.90 -56.80 37.52
C ALA A 114 25.87 -57.51 38.39
N THR A 115 24.96 -58.27 37.76
CA THR A 115 23.97 -59.12 38.48
C THR A 115 24.23 -60.57 38.13
N GLY A 116 23.83 -61.44 39.05
CA GLY A 116 23.64 -62.88 38.73
C GLY A 116 22.33 -63.13 37.99
N VAL A 117 22.01 -64.40 37.70
CA VAL A 117 20.81 -64.86 36.99
C VAL A 117 19.52 -64.45 37.68
N GLU A 118 19.53 -64.30 38.99
CA GLU A 118 18.38 -63.86 39.81
C GLU A 118 18.19 -62.35 39.81
N GLY A 119 19.03 -61.63 39.06
CA GLY A 119 18.97 -60.15 38.98
C GLY A 119 19.48 -59.45 40.22
N THR A 120 20.12 -60.16 41.15
CA THR A 120 20.74 -59.55 42.34
C THR A 120 22.14 -59.04 42.00
N ALA A 121 22.47 -57.81 42.37
CA ALA A 121 23.78 -57.22 42.14
C ALA A 121 24.86 -57.93 42.98
N ILE A 122 25.92 -58.38 42.28
CA ILE A 122 27.04 -59.16 42.88
C ILE A 122 28.35 -58.37 42.86
N ALA A 123 28.50 -57.40 42.00
CA ALA A 123 29.65 -56.48 41.94
C ALA A 123 29.17 -55.07 41.60
N ASP A 124 29.85 -54.03 42.09
CA ASP A 124 29.42 -52.62 41.96
C ASP A 124 30.61 -51.66 41.89
N VAL A 125 30.66 -50.80 40.88
CA VAL A 125 31.69 -49.76 40.70
C VAL A 125 31.01 -48.42 40.44
N PRO A 126 31.23 -47.43 41.31
CA PRO A 126 32.01 -47.50 42.58
C PRO A 126 31.25 -48.25 43.65
N LEU A 127 31.94 -48.88 44.56
CA LEU A 127 31.36 -49.55 45.73
C LEU A 127 30.50 -48.66 46.58
N SER A 128 30.82 -47.35 46.61
CA SER A 128 30.03 -46.30 47.31
C SER A 128 28.61 -46.17 46.84
N ALA A 129 28.26 -46.69 45.65
CA ALA A 129 26.87 -46.70 45.16
C ALA A 129 25.97 -47.68 45.91
N GLY A 130 26.56 -48.69 46.63
CA GLY A 130 25.88 -49.54 47.57
C GLY A 130 24.84 -50.50 46.98
N ARG A 131 25.04 -50.96 45.75
CA ARG A 131 24.06 -51.77 45.01
C ARG A 131 24.16 -53.25 45.26
N ILE A 132 25.31 -53.77 45.76
CA ILE A 132 25.52 -55.17 46.06
C ILE A 132 24.38 -55.69 46.96
N GLY A 133 23.83 -56.86 46.65
CA GLY A 133 22.73 -57.49 47.34
C GLY A 133 21.34 -56.92 46.98
N THR A 134 21.25 -55.89 46.17
CA THR A 134 19.98 -55.33 45.71
C THR A 134 19.48 -56.08 44.47
N ASN A 135 18.23 -56.50 44.48
CA ASN A 135 17.61 -57.15 43.36
C ASN A 135 17.00 -56.15 42.38
N TYR A 136 17.23 -56.34 41.08
CA TYR A 136 16.80 -55.49 39.99
C TYR A 136 15.87 -56.18 38.97
N MET A 137 15.29 -57.35 39.29
CA MET A 137 14.33 -58.08 38.42
C MET A 137 13.07 -57.26 38.13
N ASP A 138 12.72 -56.31 38.98
CA ASP A 138 11.62 -55.36 38.77
C ASP A 138 11.96 -54.29 37.68
N ARG A 139 13.22 -54.23 37.28
CA ARG A 139 13.63 -53.36 36.17
C ARG A 139 13.46 -54.15 34.86
N GLU A 140 12.52 -53.72 34.04
CA GLU A 140 12.18 -54.35 32.75
C GLU A 140 13.42 -54.64 31.90
N SER A 141 14.39 -53.68 31.81
CA SER A 141 15.63 -53.87 31.08
C SER A 141 16.50 -55.01 31.60
N VAL A 142 16.57 -55.20 32.92
CA VAL A 142 17.32 -56.29 33.51
C VAL A 142 16.60 -57.62 33.26
N SER A 143 15.29 -57.68 33.50
CA SER A 143 14.48 -58.90 33.29
C SER A 143 14.49 -59.34 31.81
N ILE A 144 14.35 -58.43 30.85
CA ILE A 144 14.40 -58.77 29.42
C ILE A 144 15.83 -59.22 29.04
N SER A 145 16.88 -58.55 29.52
CA SER A 145 18.25 -58.94 29.21
C SER A 145 18.59 -60.32 29.72
N LEU A 146 18.13 -60.68 30.91
CA LEU A 146 18.33 -62.02 31.47
C LEU A 146 17.53 -63.11 30.72
N LYS A 147 16.28 -62.83 30.35
CA LYS A 147 15.38 -63.79 29.72
C LYS A 147 15.62 -63.98 28.22
N GLU A 148 15.81 -62.86 27.52
CA GLU A 148 15.90 -62.88 26.07
C GLU A 148 17.37 -62.71 25.55
N GLY A 149 18.30 -62.43 26.45
CA GLY A 149 19.71 -62.24 26.09
C GLY A 149 19.97 -61.03 25.18
N LYS A 150 19.16 -59.98 25.29
CA LYS A 150 19.28 -58.77 24.48
C LYS A 150 19.98 -57.65 25.27
N THR A 151 20.77 -56.87 24.57
CA THR A 151 21.27 -55.58 25.09
C THR A 151 20.21 -54.52 24.82
N LEU A 152 19.87 -53.72 25.82
CA LEU A 152 18.85 -52.67 25.69
C LEU A 152 19.11 -51.47 26.60
N ILE A 153 18.50 -50.37 26.28
CA ILE A 153 18.50 -49.15 27.10
C ILE A 153 17.17 -49.11 27.87
N GLY A 154 17.28 -49.08 29.19
CA GLY A 154 16.11 -49.13 30.07
C GLY A 154 15.38 -47.79 30.16
N ARG A 155 14.13 -47.83 30.64
CA ARG A 155 13.35 -46.63 30.89
C ARG A 155 14.01 -45.72 31.91
N PRO A 156 13.89 -44.37 31.75
CA PRO A 156 14.26 -43.47 32.82
C PRO A 156 13.49 -43.74 34.09
N ALA A 157 14.16 -43.81 35.22
CA ALA A 157 13.57 -44.10 36.52
C ALA A 157 14.41 -43.54 37.68
N MET A 158 13.82 -43.48 38.87
CA MET A 158 14.60 -43.20 40.08
C MET A 158 15.49 -44.40 40.43
N GLY A 159 16.78 -44.12 40.62
CA GLY A 159 17.76 -45.11 41.02
C GLY A 159 17.50 -45.62 42.43
N LYS A 160 17.37 -46.98 42.61
CA LYS A 160 17.03 -47.59 43.93
C LYS A 160 17.98 -47.19 45.06
N LYS A 161 19.25 -47.09 44.75
CA LYS A 161 20.30 -46.74 45.72
C LYS A 161 20.83 -45.31 45.53
N LEU A 162 20.88 -44.85 44.28
CA LEU A 162 21.38 -43.52 43.98
C LEU A 162 20.42 -42.41 44.35
N GLY A 163 19.12 -42.69 44.52
CA GLY A 163 18.11 -41.69 44.87
C GLY A 163 18.00 -40.52 43.85
N ALA A 164 18.52 -40.72 42.65
CA ALA A 164 18.59 -39.75 41.58
C ALA A 164 17.93 -40.27 40.30
N PRO A 165 17.46 -39.42 39.38
CA PRO A 165 16.95 -39.85 38.07
C PRO A 165 18.07 -40.49 37.25
N ILE A 166 17.82 -41.64 36.73
CA ILE A 166 18.78 -42.45 35.94
C ILE A 166 18.11 -43.09 34.72
N PHE A 167 18.93 -43.45 33.74
CA PHE A 167 18.63 -44.57 32.85
C PHE A 167 19.85 -45.49 32.79
N SER A 168 19.62 -46.73 32.34
CA SER A 168 20.68 -47.76 32.33
C SER A 168 20.76 -48.45 30.98
N ILE A 169 21.97 -48.78 30.56
CA ILE A 169 22.24 -49.70 29.46
C ILE A 169 22.52 -51.06 30.10
N VAL A 170 21.80 -52.09 29.66
CA VAL A 170 21.88 -53.43 30.23
C VAL A 170 22.29 -54.40 29.11
N THR A 171 23.35 -55.17 29.36
CA THR A 171 23.82 -56.19 28.44
C THR A 171 23.92 -57.54 29.15
N PRO A 172 23.57 -58.66 28.50
CA PRO A 172 23.70 -59.98 29.12
C PRO A 172 25.19 -60.40 29.22
N ILE A 173 25.55 -61.06 30.31
CA ILE A 173 26.79 -61.79 30.48
C ILE A 173 26.52 -63.27 30.10
N ARG A 174 27.35 -63.81 29.23
CA ARG A 174 27.17 -65.18 28.71
C ARG A 174 28.34 -66.06 29.08
N ASP A 175 28.07 -67.34 29.34
CA ASP A 175 29.13 -68.34 29.49
C ASP A 175 29.67 -68.80 28.14
N GLY A 176 30.68 -69.70 28.17
CA GLY A 176 31.28 -70.31 26.98
C GLY A 176 30.33 -71.09 26.10
N ALA A 177 29.17 -71.51 26.61
CA ALA A 177 28.06 -72.19 25.89
C ALA A 177 27.06 -71.21 25.32
N GLY A 178 27.19 -69.92 25.60
CA GLY A 178 26.28 -68.86 25.12
C GLY A 178 25.03 -68.64 26.04
N MET A 179 24.95 -69.35 27.17
CA MET A 179 23.86 -69.21 28.14
C MET A 179 24.04 -67.88 28.92
N VAL A 180 22.92 -67.24 29.21
CA VAL A 180 22.96 -66.00 30.02
C VAL A 180 23.12 -66.35 31.49
N ILE A 181 24.22 -65.92 32.08
CA ILE A 181 24.62 -66.15 33.46
C ILE A 181 24.52 -64.92 34.36
N GLY A 182 24.15 -63.77 33.82
CA GLY A 182 24.00 -62.54 34.54
C GLY A 182 23.84 -61.32 33.57
N THR A 183 23.84 -60.13 34.11
CA THR A 183 23.83 -58.88 33.31
C THR A 183 24.92 -57.94 33.80
N LEU A 184 25.47 -57.17 32.87
CA LEU A 184 26.29 -55.98 33.17
C LEU A 184 25.42 -54.75 32.89
N VAL A 185 25.35 -53.84 33.87
CA VAL A 185 24.47 -52.68 33.85
C VAL A 185 25.31 -51.42 33.98
N GLY A 186 25.36 -50.61 32.94
CA GLY A 186 25.92 -49.27 32.97
C GLY A 186 24.86 -48.20 33.25
N THR A 187 25.06 -47.37 34.25
CA THR A 187 24.06 -46.41 34.71
C THR A 187 24.49 -44.98 34.39
N ILE A 188 23.58 -44.20 33.79
CA ILE A 188 23.73 -42.78 33.60
C ILE A 188 22.87 -42.05 34.62
N ASN A 189 23.53 -41.27 35.49
CA ASN A 189 22.87 -40.40 36.44
C ASN A 189 22.58 -39.03 35.79
N LEU A 190 21.29 -38.72 35.59
CA LEU A 190 20.82 -37.49 34.96
C LEU A 190 20.88 -36.27 35.88
N GLY A 191 21.03 -36.52 37.22
CA GLY A 191 21.20 -35.43 38.21
C GLY A 191 22.65 -34.93 38.33
N LEU A 192 23.62 -35.67 37.78
CA LEU A 192 25.04 -35.29 37.75
C LEU A 192 25.47 -34.90 36.35
N PRO A 193 26.59 -34.14 36.20
CA PRO A 193 27.15 -33.85 34.88
C PRO A 193 27.36 -35.10 34.06
N ASN A 194 26.83 -35.12 32.84
CA ASN A 194 26.85 -36.26 31.96
C ASN A 194 26.98 -35.82 30.48
N PHE A 195 27.13 -36.80 29.57
CA PHE A 195 27.35 -36.48 28.14
C PHE A 195 26.14 -35.74 27.49
N LEU A 196 24.92 -35.91 28.02
CA LEU A 196 23.74 -35.21 27.52
C LEU A 196 23.77 -33.72 27.91
N ASP A 197 24.47 -33.35 28.99
CA ASP A 197 24.53 -31.97 29.44
C ASP A 197 25.23 -31.05 28.42
N LYS A 198 26.25 -31.56 27.71
CA LYS A 198 26.93 -30.79 26.64
C LYS A 198 25.95 -30.31 25.57
N ILE A 199 24.88 -31.07 25.39
CA ILE A 199 23.87 -30.87 24.38
C ILE A 199 22.72 -30.03 24.91
N THR A 200 22.26 -30.34 26.13
CA THR A 200 21.09 -29.70 26.76
C THR A 200 21.42 -28.40 27.50
N GLN A 201 22.69 -28.14 27.86
CA GLN A 201 23.12 -26.86 28.41
C GLN A 201 23.11 -25.72 27.40
N SER A 202 23.15 -26.03 26.11
CA SER A 202 22.99 -25.07 25.05
C SER A 202 21.51 -24.63 24.98
N HIS A 203 21.25 -23.33 25.08
CA HIS A 203 19.94 -22.80 24.84
C HIS A 203 19.72 -22.73 23.31
N TYR A 204 18.53 -23.08 22.87
CA TYR A 204 18.12 -22.79 21.51
C TYR A 204 17.46 -21.39 21.50
N GLY A 205 18.16 -20.40 20.93
CA GLY A 205 17.77 -19.00 21.09
C GLY A 205 18.09 -18.45 22.51
N LYS A 206 17.30 -17.52 22.98
CA LYS A 206 17.44 -16.88 24.31
C LYS A 206 16.60 -17.55 25.39
N THR A 207 15.36 -17.93 25.04
CA THR A 207 14.37 -18.50 25.97
C THR A 207 13.93 -19.89 25.59
N GLY A 208 14.33 -20.37 24.39
CA GLY A 208 14.06 -21.72 23.95
C GLY A 208 14.97 -22.75 24.59
N GLY A 209 14.72 -24.03 24.33
CA GLY A 209 15.51 -25.13 24.91
C GLY A 209 15.37 -26.43 24.18
N TYR A 210 16.17 -27.39 24.63
CA TYR A 210 16.18 -28.77 24.16
C TYR A 210 15.43 -29.69 25.11
N LEU A 211 14.83 -30.75 24.58
CA LEU A 211 14.11 -31.78 25.28
C LEU A 211 14.46 -33.14 24.69
N LEU A 212 14.97 -34.05 25.50
CA LEU A 212 15.09 -35.47 25.16
C LEU A 212 13.92 -36.22 25.81
N THR A 213 13.16 -36.93 24.99
CA THR A 213 11.89 -37.50 25.41
C THR A 213 11.86 -38.99 25.11
N ALA A 214 11.39 -39.77 26.06
CA ALA A 214 11.10 -41.20 25.91
C ALA A 214 9.57 -41.39 25.69
N PRO A 215 9.14 -41.48 24.41
CA PRO A 215 7.71 -41.51 24.05
C PRO A 215 6.97 -42.75 24.65
N GLN A 216 7.63 -43.89 24.69
CA GLN A 216 7.06 -45.12 25.19
C GLN A 216 6.57 -45.00 26.66
N TYR A 217 7.23 -44.13 27.40
CA TYR A 217 6.96 -43.92 28.84
C TYR A 217 6.33 -42.52 29.12
N ARG A 218 6.14 -41.72 28.09
CA ARG A 218 5.67 -40.33 28.20
C ARG A 218 6.45 -39.50 29.22
N LEU A 219 7.78 -39.63 29.21
CA LEU A 219 8.68 -38.99 30.17
C LEU A 219 9.72 -38.15 29.48
N ILE A 220 10.07 -37.03 30.11
CA ILE A 220 11.24 -36.22 29.74
C ILE A 220 12.48 -36.87 30.38
N VAL A 221 13.44 -37.29 29.53
CA VAL A 221 14.72 -37.88 29.97
C VAL A 221 15.65 -36.77 30.48
N THR A 222 15.85 -35.75 29.68
CA THR A 222 16.61 -34.57 30.05
C THR A 222 16.09 -33.34 29.28
N ALA A 223 16.40 -32.13 29.77
CA ALA A 223 16.02 -30.87 29.17
C ALA A 223 17.04 -29.82 29.48
N SER A 224 17.05 -28.69 28.71
CA SER A 224 17.81 -27.48 29.04
C SER A 224 17.45 -26.98 30.43
N GLU A 225 16.17 -27.02 30.79
CA GLU A 225 15.68 -26.77 32.13
C GLU A 225 15.67 -28.09 32.94
N LYS A 226 16.68 -28.30 33.79
CA LYS A 226 16.87 -29.58 34.51
C LYS A 226 15.73 -29.94 35.46
N SER A 227 14.94 -28.99 35.91
CA SER A 227 13.73 -29.23 36.73
C SER A 227 12.68 -30.06 36.00
N ARG A 228 12.77 -30.19 34.69
CA ARG A 228 11.85 -30.99 33.84
C ARG A 228 12.24 -32.46 33.71
N ILE A 229 13.40 -32.85 34.19
CA ILE A 229 13.85 -34.25 34.16
C ILE A 229 12.83 -35.11 34.93
N MET A 230 12.42 -36.23 34.35
CA MET A 230 11.40 -37.15 34.86
C MET A 230 9.96 -36.58 34.91
N GLN A 231 9.71 -35.38 34.39
CA GLN A 231 8.34 -34.92 34.25
C GLN A 231 7.58 -35.69 33.19
N ALA A 232 6.32 -35.97 33.49
CA ALA A 232 5.41 -36.55 32.52
C ALA A 232 5.06 -35.55 31.41
N LEU A 233 4.96 -36.05 30.20
CA LEU A 233 4.47 -35.24 29.07
C LEU A 233 2.97 -34.95 29.24
N PRO A 234 2.50 -33.81 28.70
CA PRO A 234 1.09 -33.48 28.67
C PRO A 234 0.22 -34.63 28.11
N PRO A 235 -1.04 -34.77 28.51
CA PRO A 235 -1.97 -35.71 27.88
C PRO A 235 -2.08 -35.51 26.38
N ALA A 236 -2.47 -36.55 25.65
CA ALA A 236 -2.76 -36.46 24.23
C ALA A 236 -3.88 -35.42 23.97
N GLY A 237 -3.77 -34.69 22.87
CA GLY A 237 -4.70 -33.64 22.48
C GLY A 237 -4.37 -32.24 23.03
N VAL A 238 -3.44 -32.11 23.98
CA VAL A 238 -3.04 -30.80 24.53
C VAL A 238 -2.04 -30.05 23.62
N ASN A 239 -1.17 -30.83 22.95
CA ASN A 239 -0.18 -30.26 22.03
C ASN A 239 -0.11 -31.12 20.76
N SER A 240 -0.63 -30.62 19.67
CA SER A 240 -0.77 -31.36 18.42
C SER A 240 0.57 -31.79 17.81
N MET A 241 1.61 -30.98 17.92
CA MET A 241 2.93 -31.33 17.40
C MET A 241 3.61 -32.38 18.26
N LEU A 242 3.49 -32.27 19.58
CA LEU A 242 3.98 -33.31 20.48
C LEU A 242 3.32 -34.69 20.19
N ASP A 243 2.01 -34.69 19.96
CA ASP A 243 1.30 -35.93 19.63
C ASP A 243 1.78 -36.53 18.30
N ARG A 244 2.10 -35.72 17.31
CA ARG A 244 2.72 -36.18 16.06
C ARG A 244 4.12 -36.75 16.28
N TYR A 245 4.95 -36.08 17.10
CA TYR A 245 6.29 -36.58 17.44
C TYR A 245 6.22 -37.91 18.21
N MET A 246 5.26 -38.03 19.09
CA MET A 246 4.97 -39.31 19.80
C MET A 246 4.61 -40.46 18.87
N GLN A 247 4.02 -40.16 17.70
CA GLN A 247 3.68 -41.10 16.64
C GLN A 247 4.84 -41.33 15.64
N GLY A 248 6.01 -40.74 15.88
CA GLY A 248 7.18 -40.92 15.03
C GLY A 248 7.32 -39.91 13.88
N PHE A 249 6.53 -38.80 13.89
CA PHE A 249 6.76 -37.74 12.93
C PHE A 249 8.08 -37.04 13.23
N GLU A 250 8.90 -36.86 12.20
CA GLU A 250 10.14 -36.08 12.24
C GLU A 250 9.99 -34.81 11.39
N GLY A 251 10.35 -33.67 11.93
CA GLY A 251 10.19 -32.38 11.24
C GLY A 251 9.99 -31.25 12.22
N TYR A 252 9.40 -30.17 11.72
CA TYR A 252 9.10 -28.98 12.52
C TYR A 252 7.63 -28.55 12.37
N GLY A 253 7.21 -27.66 13.25
CA GLY A 253 5.88 -27.04 13.20
C GLY A 253 5.65 -26.11 14.36
N VAL A 254 4.57 -25.35 14.28
CA VAL A 254 4.14 -24.44 15.33
C VAL A 254 3.01 -25.09 16.12
N SER A 255 3.08 -25.00 17.44
CA SER A 255 2.02 -25.48 18.33
C SER A 255 1.98 -24.69 19.63
N VAL A 256 0.84 -24.75 20.31
CA VAL A 256 0.69 -24.12 21.63
C VAL A 256 1.07 -25.14 22.69
N ASN A 257 1.95 -24.80 23.61
CA ASN A 257 2.34 -25.64 24.71
C ASN A 257 1.27 -25.66 25.83
N SER A 258 1.46 -26.49 26.85
CA SER A 258 0.54 -26.59 27.99
C SER A 258 0.44 -25.33 28.86
N ARG A 259 1.31 -24.33 28.64
CA ARG A 259 1.30 -23.03 29.32
C ARG A 259 0.60 -21.95 28.50
N GLY A 260 0.04 -22.29 27.31
CA GLY A 260 -0.60 -21.35 26.41
C GLY A 260 0.38 -20.54 25.56
N VAL A 261 1.67 -20.89 25.53
CA VAL A 261 2.67 -20.22 24.72
C VAL A 261 2.78 -20.90 23.36
N GLU A 262 2.70 -20.11 22.30
CA GLU A 262 2.93 -20.59 20.94
C GLU A 262 4.43 -20.74 20.71
N GLU A 263 4.85 -21.93 20.25
CA GLU A 263 6.25 -22.30 20.06
C GLU A 263 6.49 -22.89 18.67
N LEU A 264 7.59 -22.50 18.05
CA LEU A 264 8.16 -23.24 16.95
C LEU A 264 8.92 -24.43 17.51
N THR A 265 8.57 -25.61 17.08
CA THR A 265 9.12 -26.89 17.58
C THR A 265 9.68 -27.72 16.45
N ALA A 266 10.77 -28.44 16.71
CA ALA A 266 11.30 -29.43 15.80
C ALA A 266 11.68 -30.71 16.60
N ALA A 267 11.52 -31.89 16.00
CA ALA A 267 11.92 -33.14 16.63
C ALA A 267 12.50 -34.15 15.63
N LYS A 268 13.50 -34.91 16.12
CA LYS A 268 14.17 -36.00 15.40
C LYS A 268 14.30 -37.21 16.30
N GLY A 269 13.97 -38.40 15.78
CA GLY A 269 14.11 -39.66 16.46
C GLY A 269 15.56 -40.08 16.70
N ILE A 270 15.76 -40.87 17.77
CA ILE A 270 17.02 -41.52 18.15
C ILE A 270 16.82 -43.01 18.03
N PRO A 271 17.27 -43.66 16.95
CA PRO A 271 16.92 -45.04 16.62
C PRO A 271 17.29 -46.06 17.69
N VAL A 272 18.46 -45.91 18.36
CA VAL A 272 18.96 -46.88 19.34
C VAL A 272 18.04 -47.01 20.58
N THR A 273 17.24 -45.98 20.89
CA THR A 273 16.34 -45.96 22.06
C THR A 273 14.87 -45.90 21.71
N GLY A 274 14.53 -45.49 20.48
CA GLY A 274 13.19 -45.06 20.13
C GLY A 274 12.74 -43.74 20.83
N TRP A 275 13.71 -42.99 21.39
CA TRP A 275 13.46 -41.66 21.94
C TRP A 275 13.47 -40.63 20.83
N PHE A 276 13.09 -39.40 21.14
CA PHE A 276 13.30 -38.29 20.21
C PHE A 276 13.90 -37.08 20.91
N MET A 277 14.75 -36.39 20.18
CA MET A 277 15.30 -35.06 20.55
C MET A 277 14.38 -33.99 20.00
N GLY A 278 13.97 -33.05 20.82
CA GLY A 278 13.18 -31.88 20.43
C GLY A 278 13.88 -30.58 20.78
N ALA A 279 13.65 -29.55 19.98
CA ALA A 279 13.93 -28.17 20.34
C ALA A 279 12.65 -27.37 20.27
N VAL A 280 12.51 -26.43 21.19
CA VAL A 280 11.35 -25.52 21.28
C VAL A 280 11.85 -24.09 21.45
N VAL A 281 11.18 -23.14 20.79
CA VAL A 281 11.43 -21.70 20.95
C VAL A 281 10.12 -20.95 20.81
N PRO A 282 9.79 -19.99 21.68
CA PRO A 282 8.59 -19.18 21.54
C PRO A 282 8.56 -18.47 20.19
N THR A 283 7.41 -18.46 19.51
CA THR A 283 7.23 -17.79 18.21
C THR A 283 7.51 -16.30 18.30
N SER A 284 7.24 -15.68 19.42
CA SER A 284 7.57 -14.28 19.70
C SER A 284 9.08 -13.98 19.62
N GLU A 285 9.91 -14.97 19.97
CA GLU A 285 11.37 -14.87 19.83
C GLU A 285 11.82 -15.28 18.43
N ALA A 286 11.36 -16.45 17.97
CA ALA A 286 11.76 -17.00 16.67
C ALA A 286 11.46 -16.03 15.52
N PHE A 287 10.28 -15.39 15.55
CA PHE A 287 9.82 -14.47 14.51
C PHE A 287 10.07 -12.98 14.82
N ALA A 288 10.73 -12.65 15.93
CA ALA A 288 11.05 -11.26 16.28
C ALA A 288 11.75 -10.48 15.15
N PRO A 289 12.74 -11.05 14.42
CA PRO A 289 13.35 -10.37 13.28
C PRO A 289 12.36 -10.10 12.14
N VAL A 290 11.41 -11.04 11.92
CA VAL A 290 10.37 -10.91 10.90
C VAL A 290 9.43 -9.77 11.24
N VAL A 291 8.96 -9.69 12.48
CA VAL A 291 8.09 -8.61 12.97
C VAL A 291 8.78 -7.25 12.85
N ALA A 292 10.06 -7.17 13.24
CA ALA A 292 10.85 -5.93 13.08
C ALA A 292 10.98 -5.52 11.61
N MET A 293 11.16 -6.47 10.70
CA MET A 293 11.23 -6.22 9.27
C MET A 293 9.89 -5.77 8.71
N GLN A 294 8.78 -6.40 9.13
CA GLN A 294 7.42 -5.98 8.78
C GLN A 294 7.14 -4.54 9.20
N GLN A 295 7.51 -4.15 10.42
CA GLN A 295 7.34 -2.78 10.90
C GLN A 295 8.14 -1.78 10.04
N ARG A 296 9.38 -2.11 9.68
CA ARG A 296 10.20 -1.27 8.78
C ARG A 296 9.59 -1.17 7.38
N MET A 297 9.04 -2.26 6.83
CA MET A 297 8.35 -2.26 5.54
C MET A 297 7.09 -1.40 5.58
N LEU A 298 6.28 -1.50 6.64
CA LEU A 298 5.09 -0.66 6.83
C LEU A 298 5.46 0.82 6.91
N LEU A 299 6.50 1.16 7.67
CA LEU A 299 7.00 2.52 7.79
C LEU A 299 7.52 3.06 6.45
N ALA A 300 8.28 2.26 5.70
CA ALA A 300 8.75 2.60 4.37
C ALA A 300 7.59 2.80 3.38
N THR A 301 6.57 1.94 3.44
CA THR A 301 5.35 2.05 2.63
C THR A 301 4.59 3.34 2.96
N LEU A 302 4.47 3.68 4.24
CA LEU A 302 3.83 4.93 4.68
C LEU A 302 4.59 6.17 4.18
N LEU A 303 5.91 6.18 4.34
CA LEU A 303 6.76 7.28 3.85
C LEU A 303 6.67 7.42 2.33
N LEU A 304 6.73 6.31 1.59
CA LEU A 304 6.58 6.29 0.14
C LEU A 304 5.21 6.81 -0.28
N THR A 305 4.16 6.42 0.44
CA THR A 305 2.78 6.90 0.24
C THR A 305 2.69 8.41 0.39
N LEU A 306 3.25 8.97 1.46
CA LEU A 306 3.26 10.42 1.72
C LEU A 306 4.07 11.17 0.66
N LEU A 307 5.27 10.69 0.34
CA LEU A 307 6.14 11.30 -0.65
C LEU A 307 5.47 11.34 -2.03
N THR A 308 4.94 10.20 -2.48
CA THR A 308 4.31 10.07 -3.80
C THR A 308 3.00 10.86 -3.86
N GLY A 309 2.20 10.82 -2.79
CA GLY A 309 0.99 11.63 -2.68
C GLY A 309 1.29 13.13 -2.79
N THR A 310 2.31 13.60 -2.10
CA THR A 310 2.76 14.99 -2.15
C THR A 310 3.28 15.37 -3.54
N LEU A 311 4.08 14.47 -4.16
CA LEU A 311 4.62 14.69 -5.50
C LEU A 311 3.52 14.75 -6.56
N ILE A 312 2.59 13.79 -6.54
CA ILE A 312 1.44 13.76 -7.46
C ILE A 312 0.60 15.02 -7.29
N TRP A 313 0.29 15.41 -6.04
CA TRP A 313 -0.45 16.64 -5.76
C TRP A 313 0.26 17.87 -6.29
N TRP A 314 1.58 17.97 -6.08
CA TRP A 314 2.39 19.10 -6.55
C TRP A 314 2.45 19.18 -8.07
N VAL A 315 2.71 18.06 -8.76
CA VAL A 315 2.77 17.97 -10.22
C VAL A 315 1.43 18.35 -10.84
N LEU A 316 0.34 17.75 -10.36
CA LEU A 316 -1.00 18.04 -10.88
C LEU A 316 -1.43 19.48 -10.61
N LYS A 317 -1.10 20.03 -9.43
CA LYS A 317 -1.36 21.43 -9.13
C LYS A 317 -0.63 22.34 -10.13
N ARG A 318 0.62 22.03 -10.45
CA ARG A 318 1.44 22.82 -11.37
C ARG A 318 0.97 22.70 -12.84
N GLN A 319 0.67 21.50 -13.30
CA GLN A 319 0.25 21.25 -14.67
C GLN A 319 -1.17 21.74 -14.98
N LEU A 320 -2.09 21.68 -14.02
CA LEU A 320 -3.47 22.11 -14.24
C LEU A 320 -3.73 23.59 -13.93
N ALA A 321 -2.76 24.32 -13.37
CA ALA A 321 -2.91 25.74 -13.09
C ALA A 321 -3.21 26.59 -14.35
N PRO A 322 -2.53 26.40 -15.50
CA PRO A 322 -2.83 27.17 -16.71
C PRO A 322 -4.23 26.90 -17.27
N LEU A 323 -4.72 25.67 -17.14
CA LEU A 323 -6.05 25.29 -17.61
C LEU A 323 -7.14 25.99 -16.80
N MET A 324 -6.97 26.10 -15.48
CA MET A 324 -7.90 26.85 -14.62
C MET A 324 -7.89 28.34 -14.97
N ALA A 325 -6.72 28.94 -15.21
CA ALA A 325 -6.58 30.32 -15.59
C ALA A 325 -7.30 30.62 -16.94
N THR A 326 -7.23 29.70 -17.92
CA THR A 326 -7.98 29.87 -19.19
C THR A 326 -9.48 29.80 -18.97
N THR A 327 -9.93 28.90 -18.11
CA THR A 327 -11.37 28.78 -17.79
C THR A 327 -11.89 30.03 -17.10
N ASP A 328 -11.16 30.55 -16.11
CA ASP A 328 -11.53 31.76 -15.38
C ASP A 328 -11.55 32.99 -16.33
N ALA A 329 -10.58 33.09 -17.25
CA ALA A 329 -10.53 34.14 -18.25
C ALA A 329 -11.68 34.06 -19.26
N MET A 330 -12.09 32.83 -19.66
CA MET A 330 -13.25 32.64 -20.54
C MET A 330 -14.56 33.08 -19.86
N ILE A 331 -14.73 32.74 -18.59
CA ILE A 331 -15.90 33.13 -17.81
C ILE A 331 -15.94 34.67 -17.66
N ALA A 332 -14.80 35.31 -17.34
CA ALA A 332 -14.70 36.75 -17.22
C ALA A 332 -15.06 37.48 -18.54
N LEU A 333 -14.63 36.94 -19.69
CA LEU A 333 -15.00 37.46 -21.00
C LEU A 333 -16.51 37.35 -21.27
N ALA A 334 -17.12 36.22 -20.88
CA ALA A 334 -18.54 35.98 -21.09
C ALA A 334 -19.44 36.87 -20.21
N ASP A 335 -19.05 37.09 -18.96
CA ASP A 335 -19.90 37.75 -17.96
C ASP A 335 -19.74 39.27 -17.95
N SER A 336 -18.53 39.80 -18.15
CA SER A 336 -18.25 41.24 -17.98
C SER A 336 -18.07 42.00 -19.30
N GLY A 337 -17.90 41.31 -20.42
CA GLY A 337 -17.54 41.94 -21.69
C GLY A 337 -16.14 42.61 -21.67
N GLN A 338 -15.43 42.54 -20.55
CA GLN A 338 -14.07 43.04 -20.45
C GLN A 338 -13.10 42.05 -21.05
N ILE A 339 -12.23 42.52 -21.93
CA ILE A 339 -11.21 41.67 -22.56
C ILE A 339 -10.11 41.38 -21.54
N PRO A 340 -9.93 40.13 -21.11
CA PRO A 340 -8.89 39.76 -20.15
C PRO A 340 -7.50 39.93 -20.78
N GLN A 341 -6.50 40.07 -19.92
CA GLN A 341 -5.11 40.10 -20.40
C GLN A 341 -4.67 38.77 -20.96
N PRO A 342 -3.79 38.74 -21.98
CA PRO A 342 -3.26 37.51 -22.53
C PRO A 342 -2.60 36.64 -21.45
N LEU A 343 -2.91 35.34 -21.44
CA LEU A 343 -2.38 34.40 -20.48
C LEU A 343 -0.97 33.98 -20.87
N SER A 344 -0.03 33.97 -19.91
CA SER A 344 1.31 33.45 -20.12
C SER A 344 1.35 31.94 -19.82
N SER A 345 1.91 31.16 -20.74
CA SER A 345 2.20 29.75 -20.52
C SER A 345 3.60 29.40 -20.97
N THR A 346 4.37 28.75 -20.12
CA THR A 346 5.69 28.19 -20.44
C THR A 346 5.60 26.76 -20.96
N ASP A 347 4.41 26.17 -20.92
CA ASP A 347 4.16 24.81 -21.39
C ASP A 347 4.13 24.77 -22.93
N LYS A 348 4.87 23.81 -23.51
CA LYS A 348 4.92 23.55 -24.95
C LYS A 348 4.00 22.41 -25.39
N GLY A 349 3.31 21.75 -24.45
CA GLY A 349 2.38 20.65 -24.69
C GLY A 349 0.98 21.13 -25.09
N GLU A 350 -0.01 20.24 -24.96
CA GLU A 350 -1.41 20.48 -25.34
C GLU A 350 -2.02 21.66 -24.55
N ILE A 351 -1.64 21.85 -23.30
CA ILE A 351 -2.10 22.98 -22.47
C ILE A 351 -1.52 24.28 -23.00
N GLY A 352 -0.25 24.30 -23.41
CA GLY A 352 0.36 25.44 -24.04
C GLY A 352 -0.31 25.81 -25.36
N GLN A 353 -0.69 24.83 -26.18
CA GLN A 353 -1.45 25.05 -27.40
C GLN A 353 -2.84 25.62 -27.14
N LEU A 354 -3.52 25.15 -26.10
CA LEU A 354 -4.83 25.66 -25.68
C LEU A 354 -4.74 27.13 -25.25
N VAL A 355 -3.74 27.49 -24.43
CA VAL A 355 -3.49 28.89 -24.02
C VAL A 355 -3.18 29.77 -25.24
N ALA A 356 -2.35 29.31 -26.16
CA ALA A 356 -2.04 30.02 -27.39
C ALA A 356 -3.28 30.21 -28.29
N GLY A 357 -4.11 29.15 -28.41
CA GLY A 357 -5.39 29.25 -29.12
C GLY A 357 -6.33 30.25 -28.49
N PHE A 358 -6.45 30.25 -27.17
CA PHE A 358 -7.25 31.23 -26.44
C PHE A 358 -6.74 32.68 -26.68
N ASN A 359 -5.45 32.95 -26.55
CA ASN A 359 -4.86 34.27 -26.80
C ASN A 359 -5.11 34.73 -28.23
N ARG A 360 -5.09 33.84 -29.24
CA ARG A 360 -5.42 34.16 -30.63
C ARG A 360 -6.88 34.58 -30.81
N ILE A 361 -7.80 33.95 -30.03
CA ILE A 361 -9.23 34.33 -30.03
C ILE A 361 -9.39 35.74 -29.42
N LEU A 362 -8.72 36.00 -28.32
CA LEU A 362 -8.72 37.32 -27.67
C LEU A 362 -8.23 38.42 -28.64
N GLU A 363 -7.10 38.18 -29.30
CA GLU A 363 -6.53 39.15 -30.26
C GLU A 363 -7.50 39.43 -31.39
N LYS A 364 -8.16 38.42 -31.97
CA LYS A 364 -9.17 38.62 -33.00
C LYS A 364 -10.40 39.36 -32.49
N SER A 365 -10.81 39.15 -31.25
CA SER A 365 -11.94 39.87 -30.64
C SER A 365 -11.61 41.35 -30.49
N VAL A 366 -10.41 41.70 -30.02
CA VAL A 366 -9.92 43.07 -29.92
C VAL A 366 -9.88 43.74 -31.29
N GLN A 367 -9.31 43.07 -32.28
CA GLN A 367 -9.23 43.59 -33.66
C GLN A 367 -10.61 43.85 -34.23
N ARG A 368 -11.58 42.98 -34.01
CA ARG A 368 -12.96 43.15 -34.49
C ARG A 368 -13.64 44.34 -33.86
N GLU A 369 -13.48 44.50 -32.54
CA GLU A 369 -14.06 45.65 -31.81
C GLU A 369 -13.46 46.96 -32.26
N ASN A 370 -12.13 47.06 -32.39
CA ASN A 370 -11.43 48.22 -32.93
C ASN A 370 -11.87 48.53 -34.37
N SER A 371 -12.08 47.52 -35.21
CA SER A 371 -12.53 47.70 -36.59
C SER A 371 -13.96 48.22 -36.65
N LEU A 372 -14.86 47.76 -35.76
CA LEU A 372 -16.22 48.27 -35.64
C LEU A 372 -16.22 49.75 -35.23
N GLN A 373 -15.48 50.08 -34.16
CA GLN A 373 -15.36 51.48 -33.70
C GLN A 373 -14.77 52.40 -34.78
N ALA A 374 -13.72 51.95 -35.48
CA ALA A 374 -13.12 52.70 -36.57
C ALA A 374 -14.15 52.92 -37.73
N SER A 375 -14.96 51.93 -38.05
CA SER A 375 -16.00 52.03 -39.08
C SER A 375 -17.12 53.00 -38.70
N GLU A 376 -17.57 52.97 -37.45
CA GLU A 376 -18.56 53.94 -36.94
C GLU A 376 -18.01 55.39 -36.95
N SER A 377 -16.81 55.59 -36.42
CA SER A 377 -16.15 56.90 -36.40
C SER A 377 -15.91 57.41 -37.82
N PHE A 378 -15.57 56.56 -38.78
CA PHE A 378 -15.39 56.92 -40.16
C PHE A 378 -16.71 57.39 -40.81
N LYS A 379 -17.82 56.71 -40.59
CA LYS A 379 -19.17 57.10 -41.06
C LYS A 379 -19.53 58.51 -40.56
N ASP A 380 -19.40 58.76 -39.27
CA ASP A 380 -19.71 60.05 -38.67
C ASP A 380 -18.79 61.17 -39.21
N THR A 381 -17.53 60.88 -39.40
CA THR A 381 -16.55 61.81 -39.91
C THR A 381 -16.89 62.20 -41.36
N VAL A 382 -17.23 61.20 -42.21
CA VAL A 382 -17.57 61.47 -43.64
C VAL A 382 -18.85 62.29 -43.71
N LEU A 383 -19.91 61.98 -43.02
CA LEU A 383 -21.16 62.74 -43.02
C LEU A 383 -20.98 64.17 -42.52
N ASN A 384 -20.16 64.34 -41.49
CA ASN A 384 -19.93 65.67 -40.92
C ASN A 384 -18.88 66.55 -41.67
N SER A 385 -18.09 65.94 -42.59
CA SER A 385 -17.12 66.68 -43.41
C SER A 385 -17.73 67.35 -44.63
N LEU A 386 -18.95 67.02 -44.99
CA LEU A 386 -19.65 67.54 -46.12
C LEU A 386 -20.25 68.92 -45.76
N GLU A 387 -20.12 69.91 -46.68
CA GLU A 387 -20.62 71.29 -46.46
C GLU A 387 -22.13 71.39 -46.69
N ALA A 388 -22.75 70.41 -47.28
CA ALA A 388 -24.22 70.32 -47.48
C ALA A 388 -24.93 69.89 -46.23
N GLU A 389 -26.17 70.31 -46.05
CA GLU A 389 -27.11 69.83 -45.04
C GLU A 389 -27.68 68.47 -45.50
N ILE A 390 -27.27 67.43 -44.84
CA ILE A 390 -27.62 66.06 -45.25
C ILE A 390 -28.54 65.45 -44.23
N ALA A 391 -29.66 64.92 -44.72
CA ALA A 391 -30.55 64.00 -43.97
C ALA A 391 -30.70 62.67 -44.71
N VAL A 392 -30.48 61.59 -44.05
CA VAL A 392 -30.71 60.23 -44.56
C VAL A 392 -32.11 59.81 -44.13
N ILE A 393 -32.96 59.48 -45.08
CA ILE A 393 -34.28 59.00 -44.80
C ILE A 393 -34.47 57.55 -45.25
N ASP A 394 -35.33 56.81 -44.56
CA ASP A 394 -35.68 55.44 -44.95
C ASP A 394 -36.72 55.40 -46.07
N ARG A 395 -37.07 54.24 -46.56
CA ARG A 395 -38.10 54.05 -47.62
C ARG A 395 -39.49 54.59 -47.28
N HIS A 396 -39.76 54.90 -46.01
CA HIS A 396 -41.00 55.50 -45.54
C HIS A 396 -40.94 57.00 -45.35
N GLY A 397 -39.75 57.59 -45.68
CA GLY A 397 -39.52 59.02 -45.54
C GLY A 397 -39.14 59.42 -44.09
N VAL A 398 -38.79 58.50 -43.23
CA VAL A 398 -38.41 58.82 -41.84
C VAL A 398 -36.91 59.09 -41.78
N ILE A 399 -36.52 60.20 -41.16
CA ILE A 399 -35.12 60.56 -40.97
C ILE A 399 -34.40 59.60 -40.05
N GLN A 400 -33.37 58.90 -40.55
CA GLN A 400 -32.58 57.95 -39.83
C GLN A 400 -31.26 58.51 -39.35
N ALA A 401 -30.68 59.46 -40.06
CA ALA A 401 -29.42 60.12 -39.69
C ALA A 401 -29.38 61.51 -40.30
N VAL A 402 -28.66 62.38 -39.64
CA VAL A 402 -28.42 63.78 -40.12
C VAL A 402 -26.97 64.12 -39.81
N ASN A 403 -26.36 64.97 -40.67
CA ASN A 403 -25.04 65.52 -40.39
C ASN A 403 -25.08 66.80 -39.50
N ALA A 404 -23.93 67.20 -39.01
CA ALA A 404 -23.82 68.38 -38.13
C ALA A 404 -24.35 69.70 -38.84
N ARG A 405 -24.19 69.79 -40.15
CA ARG A 405 -24.74 70.90 -40.87
C ARG A 405 -26.26 70.97 -40.84
N TRP A 406 -26.93 69.86 -41.05
CA TRP A 406 -28.37 69.75 -40.91
C TRP A 406 -28.87 70.16 -39.50
N GLN A 407 -28.13 69.68 -38.47
CA GLN A 407 -28.45 70.03 -37.10
C GLN A 407 -28.31 71.53 -36.83
N HIS A 408 -27.20 72.12 -37.29
CA HIS A 408 -27.02 73.60 -37.20
C HIS A 408 -28.11 74.33 -37.92
N PHE A 409 -28.44 73.94 -39.14
CA PHE A 409 -29.50 74.58 -39.90
C PHE A 409 -30.82 74.48 -39.16
N SER A 410 -31.14 73.34 -38.57
CA SER A 410 -32.34 73.09 -37.79
C SER A 410 -32.44 74.03 -36.56
N VAL A 411 -31.31 74.23 -35.86
CA VAL A 411 -31.26 75.19 -34.72
C VAL A 411 -31.40 76.61 -35.15
N ASP A 412 -30.70 77.02 -36.24
CA ASP A 412 -30.69 78.39 -36.74
C ASP A 412 -32.03 78.82 -37.32
N ASN A 413 -32.87 77.92 -37.75
CA ASN A 413 -34.19 78.15 -38.30
C ASN A 413 -35.38 77.89 -37.35
N SER A 414 -35.05 77.63 -36.09
CA SER A 414 -36.10 77.37 -35.07
C SER A 414 -36.74 78.68 -34.57
N GLN A 415 -38.01 78.62 -34.25
CA GLN A 415 -38.71 79.73 -33.60
C GLN A 415 -38.40 79.82 -32.10
N GLU A 416 -37.76 78.78 -31.53
CA GLU A 416 -37.34 78.75 -30.14
C GLU A 416 -35.79 78.78 -30.07
N PRO A 417 -35.15 79.77 -29.47
CA PRO A 417 -33.69 79.81 -29.39
C PRO A 417 -33.08 78.60 -28.74
N GLY A 418 -32.14 77.91 -29.43
CA GLY A 418 -31.36 76.81 -28.93
C GLY A 418 -32.07 75.43 -28.99
N LYS A 419 -33.26 75.34 -29.58
CA LYS A 419 -33.94 74.06 -29.88
C LYS A 419 -33.96 73.85 -31.41
N PRO A 420 -33.92 72.58 -31.88
CA PRO A 420 -34.11 72.29 -33.29
C PRO A 420 -35.45 72.80 -33.81
N ALA A 421 -35.56 73.16 -35.07
CA ALA A 421 -36.81 73.47 -35.73
C ALA A 421 -37.74 72.23 -35.69
N GLN A 422 -39.04 72.46 -35.50
CA GLN A 422 -40.00 71.36 -35.44
C GLN A 422 -39.91 70.53 -36.72
N HIS A 423 -39.98 69.20 -36.52
CA HIS A 423 -39.96 68.20 -37.60
C HIS A 423 -38.65 68.06 -38.42
N THR A 424 -37.50 68.42 -37.84
CA THR A 424 -36.16 68.17 -38.45
C THR A 424 -35.36 67.14 -37.75
N ASP A 425 -35.85 66.54 -36.69
CA ASP A 425 -35.19 65.52 -35.84
C ASP A 425 -35.21 64.15 -36.46
N ILE A 426 -34.23 63.32 -36.06
CA ILE A 426 -34.20 61.85 -36.34
C ILE A 426 -35.53 61.25 -35.85
N GLY A 427 -36.16 60.42 -36.66
CA GLY A 427 -37.45 59.79 -36.40
C GLY A 427 -38.62 60.56 -36.96
N THR A 428 -38.42 61.75 -37.48
CA THR A 428 -39.48 62.57 -38.16
C THR A 428 -39.71 62.08 -39.59
N ASN A 429 -40.96 61.99 -40.01
CA ASN A 429 -41.28 61.67 -41.42
C ASN A 429 -41.22 62.91 -42.24
N TYR A 430 -40.15 63.03 -43.03
CA TYR A 430 -39.88 64.25 -43.83
C TYR A 430 -40.88 64.39 -44.98
N LEU A 431 -41.47 63.35 -45.52
CA LEU A 431 -42.53 63.42 -46.52
C LEU A 431 -43.82 64.06 -45.96
N GLU A 432 -44.10 63.90 -44.71
CA GLU A 432 -45.23 64.49 -44.01
C GLU A 432 -44.95 66.02 -43.77
N VAL A 433 -43.70 66.32 -43.45
CA VAL A 433 -43.27 67.73 -43.30
C VAL A 433 -43.49 68.50 -44.59
N CYS A 434 -43.10 67.95 -45.72
CA CYS A 434 -43.36 68.51 -47.05
C CYS A 434 -44.83 68.64 -47.39
N ARG A 435 -45.70 67.88 -46.73
CA ARG A 435 -47.18 67.94 -46.90
C ARG A 435 -47.83 69.10 -46.11
N ALA A 436 -47.23 69.48 -44.98
CA ALA A 436 -47.82 70.40 -44.04
C ALA A 436 -47.44 71.90 -44.35
N GLY A 437 -46.66 72.12 -45.38
CA GLY A 437 -46.21 73.52 -45.78
C GLY A 437 -47.40 74.41 -46.16
N SER A 438 -47.52 75.56 -45.47
CA SER A 438 -48.66 76.45 -45.59
C SER A 438 -48.53 77.48 -46.76
N ASP A 439 -49.62 77.87 -47.29
CA ASP A 439 -50.14 78.75 -48.28
C ASP A 439 -49.21 79.65 -49.24
N ALA A 440 -48.03 80.01 -48.81
CA ALA A 440 -47.11 80.81 -49.66
C ALA A 440 -46.02 80.07 -50.43
N ASN A 441 -45.72 78.84 -49.96
CA ASN A 441 -44.68 77.92 -50.51
C ASN A 441 -45.22 76.58 -50.94
N ALA A 442 -46.49 76.39 -51.09
CA ALA A 442 -47.15 75.15 -51.32
C ALA A 442 -46.73 74.39 -52.60
N GLU A 443 -46.46 75.09 -53.68
CA GLU A 443 -45.96 74.48 -54.92
C GLU A 443 -44.57 73.87 -54.81
N GLY A 444 -43.62 74.57 -54.14
CA GLY A 444 -42.27 74.06 -53.95
C GLY A 444 -42.24 72.85 -53.00
N ALA A 445 -42.97 72.85 -51.90
CA ALA A 445 -43.08 71.75 -50.93
C ALA A 445 -43.75 70.49 -51.54
N LEU A 446 -44.77 70.70 -52.35
CA LEU A 446 -45.45 69.60 -53.07
C LEU A 446 -44.51 68.91 -54.13
N ALA A 447 -43.79 69.80 -54.88
CA ALA A 447 -42.79 69.32 -55.87
C ALA A 447 -41.64 68.51 -55.18
N ALA A 448 -41.11 69.03 -54.05
CA ALA A 448 -40.12 68.35 -53.27
C ALA A 448 -40.61 67.00 -52.76
N ARG A 449 -41.82 66.93 -52.24
CA ARG A 449 -42.44 65.64 -51.80
C ARG A 449 -42.59 64.63 -52.97
N MET A 450 -43.16 65.04 -54.09
CA MET A 450 -43.34 64.18 -55.26
C MET A 450 -41.99 63.67 -55.81
N GLY A 451 -41.00 64.49 -55.86
CA GLY A 451 -39.67 64.11 -56.27
C GLY A 451 -38.97 63.19 -55.33
N LEU A 452 -39.05 63.49 -54.02
CA LEU A 452 -38.53 62.57 -52.99
C LEU A 452 -39.20 61.19 -53.00
N GLN A 453 -40.53 61.17 -53.11
CA GLN A 453 -41.31 59.92 -53.23
C GLN A 453 -40.89 59.11 -54.46
N ALA A 454 -40.69 59.80 -55.62
CA ALA A 454 -40.27 59.14 -56.84
C ALA A 454 -38.85 58.52 -56.76
N VAL A 455 -37.95 59.12 -55.98
CA VAL A 455 -36.63 58.58 -55.74
C VAL A 455 -36.76 57.35 -54.76
N LEU A 456 -37.57 57.48 -53.70
CA LEU A 456 -37.83 56.39 -52.75
C LEU A 456 -38.50 55.17 -53.43
N ASP A 457 -39.42 55.44 -54.33
CA ASP A 457 -40.14 54.36 -55.09
C ASP A 457 -39.26 53.81 -56.25
N GLY A 458 -38.08 54.37 -56.50
CA GLY A 458 -37.18 53.96 -57.54
C GLY A 458 -37.61 54.38 -58.95
N SER A 459 -38.59 55.25 -59.09
CA SER A 459 -39.07 55.81 -60.37
C SER A 459 -38.14 56.85 -60.95
N LEU A 460 -37.36 57.48 -60.12
CA LEU A 460 -36.30 58.44 -60.52
C LEU A 460 -34.96 58.03 -59.93
N PRO A 461 -33.88 58.15 -60.72
CA PRO A 461 -32.52 57.83 -60.23
C PRO A 461 -31.95 58.94 -59.33
N SER A 462 -32.48 60.15 -59.39
CA SER A 462 -32.19 61.31 -58.53
C SER A 462 -33.28 62.36 -58.75
N TYR A 463 -33.41 63.20 -57.82
CA TYR A 463 -34.29 64.39 -57.94
C TYR A 463 -33.54 65.64 -57.50
N ASN A 464 -33.70 66.73 -58.24
CA ASN A 464 -33.15 68.05 -57.92
C ASN A 464 -34.26 69.12 -58.10
N CYS A 465 -34.47 69.93 -57.10
CA CYS A 465 -35.38 71.06 -57.22
C CYS A 465 -34.87 72.21 -56.42
N GLU A 466 -35.18 73.41 -56.95
CA GLU A 466 -34.95 74.66 -56.21
C GLU A 466 -36.30 75.21 -55.74
N TYR A 467 -36.41 75.56 -54.48
CA TYR A 467 -37.63 76.05 -53.90
C TYR A 467 -37.33 77.19 -52.90
N PRO A 468 -38.21 78.17 -52.82
CA PRO A 468 -38.10 79.20 -51.81
C PRO A 468 -38.41 78.62 -50.44
N CYS A 469 -37.56 78.89 -49.49
CA CYS A 469 -37.77 78.51 -48.08
C CYS A 469 -37.37 79.71 -47.21
N ASP A 470 -38.30 80.65 -47.12
CA ASP A 470 -38.10 81.89 -46.40
C ASP A 470 -38.04 81.63 -44.88
N SER A 471 -37.10 82.19 -44.21
CA SER A 471 -37.10 82.33 -42.77
C SER A 471 -37.89 83.56 -42.35
N PRO A 472 -38.26 83.69 -41.09
CA PRO A 472 -39.01 84.81 -40.60
C PRO A 472 -38.33 86.16 -40.83
N THR A 473 -37.03 86.14 -41.18
CA THR A 473 -36.18 87.36 -41.32
C THR A 473 -35.45 87.49 -42.65
N GLN A 474 -35.42 86.42 -43.51
CA GLN A 474 -34.68 86.42 -44.78
C GLN A 474 -35.38 85.54 -45.84
N GLN A 475 -35.40 86.11 -47.08
CA GLN A 475 -35.77 85.32 -48.26
C GLN A 475 -34.62 84.42 -48.68
N ARG A 476 -34.86 83.14 -48.81
CA ARG A 476 -33.83 82.09 -49.16
C ARG A 476 -34.35 81.12 -50.18
N TRP A 477 -33.42 80.71 -51.04
CA TRP A 477 -33.64 79.59 -51.99
C TRP A 477 -32.79 78.43 -51.61
N PHE A 478 -33.41 77.27 -51.57
CA PHE A 478 -32.76 75.98 -51.29
C PHE A 478 -32.73 75.11 -52.53
N ALA A 479 -31.59 74.52 -52.84
CA ALA A 479 -31.46 73.47 -53.82
C ALA A 479 -31.44 72.13 -53.06
N MET A 480 -32.48 71.36 -53.25
CA MET A 480 -32.55 70.02 -52.69
C MET A 480 -32.12 68.96 -53.71
N ILE A 481 -31.21 68.11 -53.38
CA ILE A 481 -30.79 66.94 -54.18
C ILE A 481 -31.13 65.67 -53.39
N ALA A 482 -31.95 64.79 -53.94
CA ALA A 482 -32.26 63.50 -53.39
C ALA A 482 -31.59 62.41 -54.19
N LEU A 483 -30.85 61.53 -53.48
CA LEU A 483 -30.11 60.42 -54.13
C LEU A 483 -30.51 59.14 -53.42
N PRO A 484 -30.74 58.00 -54.19
CA PRO A 484 -31.05 56.74 -53.58
C PRO A 484 -29.86 56.11 -52.88
N LEU A 485 -30.07 55.56 -51.73
CA LEU A 485 -29.12 54.72 -51.02
C LEU A 485 -29.35 53.25 -51.35
N GLY A 486 -28.30 52.44 -51.42
CA GLY A 486 -28.35 51.02 -51.82
C GLY A 486 -29.23 50.10 -50.95
N ASN A 487 -29.79 50.61 -49.84
CA ASN A 487 -30.68 49.88 -48.94
C ASN A 487 -32.17 50.37 -49.04
N GLY A 488 -32.54 51.05 -50.11
CA GLY A 488 -33.91 51.54 -50.35
C GLY A 488 -34.31 52.83 -49.63
N GLY A 489 -33.34 53.52 -49.02
CA GLY A 489 -33.49 54.92 -48.51
C GLY A 489 -32.98 55.94 -49.51
N THR A 490 -33.00 57.23 -49.15
CA THR A 490 -32.43 58.34 -49.92
C THR A 490 -31.69 59.30 -48.98
N ALA A 491 -30.71 59.94 -49.50
CA ALA A 491 -29.95 61.01 -48.83
C ALA A 491 -30.13 62.32 -49.54
#